data_f7c99287fac99e394417c890691442e1
#
_entry.id   f7c99287fac99e394417c890691442e1
#
_cell.length_a   1.000
_cell.length_b   1.000
_cell.length_c   1.000
_cell.angle_alpha   90.00
_cell.angle_beta   90.00
_cell.angle_gamma   90.00
#
_symmetry.space_group_name_H-M   'P 1'
#
loop_
_entity.id
_entity.type
_entity.pdbx_description
1 polymer ?
#
loop_
_entity_poly.entity_id
_entity_poly.type
_entity_poly.pdbx_seq_one_letter_code
_entity_poly.pdbx_strand_id
1 'polypeptide(L)'
;MTLMDNLAEAKSTLAEVKAAVENGEMGADELSEAIDGVKSAQAKVDAANEAAAILESLGNAEKNQPAEKEETKMANNLGEFAAEYIKEKGADIHEKFNIVTPLFKSAAPMTIPSSISGALTDFDKNIVLQPRRQLMIADLFGSETISGNALTYYVESSTVEGGVSTVAEGAEKPLTSFGDPTAKTVSLQKIAAHYKESDELIDDAPWLASSINNRGVYLHQKYVEDFLVTTLSGTSGLSTSSDATADGIFKAMTTIQENTGFAADAIVISPADYQKLRLAKDNNGQYYGGGYFYGEYGQSGIAEQPPIWGLRTVVSSAVSTGTAYVGAFKLGASVIRKGGMAVNIANQNEDDFIKNMITIVIEERLALAVRYPGAFVKITGTFPSPDGSSSTTS
;
A
#
# COMPACT_ATOMS: atom_id res chain seq x y z
N MET A 1 4.58 9.07 -53.71
CA MET A 1 5.16 10.36 -53.25
C MET A 1 5.40 10.27 -51.75
N THR A 2 6.62 10.42 -51.31
CA THR A 2 6.94 10.41 -49.87
C THR A 2 6.63 11.77 -49.23
N LEU A 3 6.51 11.86 -47.93
CA LEU A 3 6.29 13.13 -47.22
C LEU A 3 7.42 14.15 -47.50
N MET A 4 8.63 13.64 -47.73
CA MET A 4 9.79 14.44 -48.09
C MET A 4 9.68 14.98 -49.53
N ASP A 5 9.14 14.21 -50.48
CA ASP A 5 8.92 14.64 -51.82
C ASP A 5 7.89 15.78 -51.85
N ASN A 6 6.81 15.67 -51.08
CA ASN A 6 5.77 16.72 -50.96
C ASN A 6 6.32 18.02 -50.36
N LEU A 7 7.24 17.91 -49.37
CA LEU A 7 7.89 19.09 -48.80
C LEU A 7 8.86 19.74 -49.79
N ALA A 8 9.58 18.94 -50.57
CA ALA A 8 10.49 19.45 -51.60
C ALA A 8 9.73 20.19 -52.70
N GLU A 9 8.59 19.62 -53.13
CA GLU A 9 7.70 20.22 -54.12
C GLU A 9 7.08 21.55 -53.61
N ALA A 10 6.58 21.56 -52.36
CA ALA A 10 6.04 22.78 -51.76
C ALA A 10 7.11 23.88 -51.58
N LYS A 11 8.38 23.53 -51.29
CA LYS A 11 9.49 24.48 -51.24
C LYS A 11 9.86 25.02 -52.61
N SER A 12 9.77 24.22 -53.69
CA SER A 12 10.04 24.65 -55.05
C SER A 12 8.96 25.61 -55.53
N THR A 13 7.68 25.32 -55.29
CA THR A 13 6.58 26.23 -55.62
C THR A 13 6.67 27.56 -54.85
N LEU A 14 7.07 27.55 -53.58
CA LEU A 14 7.30 28.77 -52.82
C LEU A 14 8.42 29.62 -53.43
N ALA A 15 9.51 29.01 -53.93
CA ALA A 15 10.60 29.72 -54.56
C ALA A 15 10.17 30.39 -55.90
N GLU A 16 9.35 29.68 -56.69
CA GLU A 16 8.81 30.19 -57.93
C GLU A 16 7.82 31.34 -57.71
N VAL A 17 6.89 31.19 -56.73
CA VAL A 17 5.92 32.26 -56.39
C VAL A 17 6.66 33.46 -55.80
N LYS A 18 7.70 33.27 -54.99
CA LYS A 18 8.52 34.37 -54.45
C LYS A 18 9.20 35.14 -55.57
N ALA A 19 9.79 34.46 -56.55
CA ALA A 19 10.42 35.12 -57.71
C ALA A 19 9.40 35.87 -58.57
N ALA A 20 8.20 35.35 -58.78
CA ALA A 20 7.11 35.97 -59.51
C ALA A 20 6.56 37.22 -58.78
N VAL A 21 6.48 37.21 -57.46
CA VAL A 21 6.07 38.38 -56.66
C VAL A 21 7.16 39.48 -56.71
N GLU A 22 8.44 39.12 -56.65
CA GLU A 22 9.55 40.06 -56.75
C GLU A 22 9.61 40.71 -58.14
N ASN A 23 9.15 40.02 -59.22
CA ASN A 23 9.04 40.53 -60.53
C ASN A 23 7.73 41.33 -60.81
N GLY A 24 6.81 41.37 -59.85
CA GLY A 24 5.54 42.10 -59.95
C GLY A 24 4.48 41.37 -60.74
N GLU A 25 4.64 40.09 -61.04
CA GLU A 25 3.72 39.28 -61.85
C GLU A 25 2.62 38.61 -61.03
N MET A 26 2.79 38.51 -59.69
CA MET A 26 1.86 37.89 -58.75
C MET A 26 1.62 38.73 -57.48
N GLY A 27 0.47 38.51 -56.80
CA GLY A 27 0.06 39.24 -55.61
C GLY A 27 0.62 38.67 -54.30
N ALA A 28 0.57 39.49 -53.24
CA ALA A 28 1.03 39.09 -51.93
C ALA A 28 0.19 37.95 -51.30
N ASP A 29 -1.04 37.79 -51.72
CA ASP A 29 -1.97 36.76 -51.23
C ASP A 29 -1.51 35.35 -51.69
N GLU A 30 -1.05 35.20 -52.91
CA GLU A 30 -0.53 33.94 -53.46
C GLU A 30 0.79 33.52 -52.79
N LEU A 31 1.61 34.48 -52.38
CA LEU A 31 2.80 34.21 -51.57
C LEU A 31 2.41 33.69 -50.17
N SER A 32 1.36 34.25 -49.56
CA SER A 32 0.85 33.78 -48.26
C SER A 32 0.35 32.34 -48.34
N GLU A 33 -0.39 31.97 -49.39
CA GLU A 33 -0.89 30.63 -49.62
C GLU A 33 0.23 29.61 -49.85
N ALA A 34 1.26 29.97 -50.59
CA ALA A 34 2.45 29.14 -50.79
C ALA A 34 3.24 28.93 -49.48
N ILE A 35 3.35 29.97 -48.64
CA ILE A 35 3.99 29.87 -47.30
C ILE A 35 3.20 28.92 -46.41
N ASP A 36 1.87 29.01 -46.38
CA ASP A 36 1.04 28.13 -45.56
C ASP A 36 1.07 26.68 -46.07
N GLY A 37 1.19 26.47 -47.36
CA GLY A 37 1.45 25.16 -47.96
C GLY A 37 2.76 24.56 -47.48
N VAL A 38 3.85 25.30 -47.48
CA VAL A 38 5.17 24.83 -46.93
C VAL A 38 5.09 24.55 -45.46
N LYS A 39 4.46 25.42 -44.66
CA LYS A 39 4.29 25.21 -43.23
C LYS A 39 3.51 23.91 -42.91
N SER A 40 2.44 23.65 -43.66
CA SER A 40 1.64 22.44 -43.47
C SER A 40 2.39 21.18 -43.88
N ALA A 41 3.17 21.22 -44.94
CA ALA A 41 4.04 20.11 -45.34
C ALA A 41 5.18 19.87 -44.35
N GLN A 42 5.80 20.93 -43.84
CA GLN A 42 6.84 20.84 -42.81
C GLN A 42 6.29 20.23 -41.52
N ALA A 43 5.12 20.67 -41.04
CA ALA A 43 4.49 20.13 -39.83
C ALA A 43 4.20 18.62 -39.95
N LYS A 44 3.84 18.13 -41.14
CA LYS A 44 3.64 16.70 -41.39
C LYS A 44 4.95 15.91 -41.37
N VAL A 45 6.03 16.48 -41.87
CA VAL A 45 7.37 15.87 -41.80
C VAL A 45 7.88 15.85 -40.36
N ASP A 46 7.71 16.95 -39.63
CA ASP A 46 8.14 17.05 -38.22
C ASP A 46 7.37 16.06 -37.35
N ALA A 47 6.05 15.94 -37.53
CA ALA A 47 5.24 14.93 -36.84
C ALA A 47 5.65 13.48 -37.19
N ALA A 48 6.01 13.23 -38.44
CA ALA A 48 6.51 11.89 -38.83
C ALA A 48 7.89 11.59 -38.26
N ASN A 49 8.76 12.59 -38.19
CA ASN A 49 10.08 12.45 -37.57
C ASN A 49 9.97 12.26 -36.04
N GLU A 50 9.04 12.95 -35.37
CA GLU A 50 8.76 12.80 -33.96
C GLU A 50 8.20 11.39 -33.66
N ALA A 51 7.29 10.91 -34.49
CA ALA A 51 6.77 9.53 -34.39
C ALA A 51 7.88 8.48 -34.64
N ALA A 52 8.77 8.73 -35.61
CA ALA A 52 9.92 7.87 -35.88
C ALA A 52 10.93 7.88 -34.71
N ALA A 53 11.19 9.03 -34.10
CA ALA A 53 12.06 9.16 -32.94
C ALA A 53 11.47 8.45 -31.71
N ILE A 54 10.15 8.52 -31.51
CA ILE A 54 9.44 7.76 -30.46
C ILE A 54 9.54 6.25 -30.72
N LEU A 55 9.34 5.81 -31.97
CA LEU A 55 9.49 4.39 -32.35
C LEU A 55 10.94 3.93 -32.21
N GLU A 56 11.92 4.75 -32.55
CA GLU A 56 13.33 4.46 -32.37
C GLU A 56 13.73 4.43 -30.89
N SER A 57 13.18 5.32 -30.07
CA SER A 57 13.37 5.31 -28.60
C SER A 57 12.75 4.07 -27.96
N LEU A 58 11.59 3.61 -28.44
CA LEU A 58 10.95 2.37 -28.02
C LEU A 58 11.71 1.14 -28.52
N GLY A 59 12.18 1.14 -29.79
CA GLY A 59 13.00 0.07 -30.34
C GLY A 59 14.41 0.01 -29.76
N ASN A 60 14.96 1.16 -29.34
CA ASN A 60 16.24 1.24 -28.63
C ASN A 60 16.11 0.92 -27.14
N ALA A 61 14.92 1.10 -26.55
CA ALA A 61 14.62 0.58 -25.22
C ALA A 61 14.63 -0.96 -25.19
N GLU A 62 14.27 -1.60 -26.32
CA GLU A 62 14.42 -3.05 -26.48
C GLU A 62 15.85 -3.50 -26.83
N LYS A 63 16.68 -2.66 -27.45
CA LYS A 63 18.03 -3.01 -27.92
C LYS A 63 19.17 -2.50 -27.05
N ASN A 64 18.99 -1.46 -26.26
CA ASN A 64 19.99 -0.97 -25.32
C ASN A 64 19.73 -1.57 -23.92
N GLN A 65 19.84 -2.87 -23.81
CA GLN A 65 20.37 -3.45 -22.60
C GLN A 65 21.89 -3.26 -22.67
N PRO A 66 22.50 -2.47 -21.78
CA PRO A 66 23.92 -2.54 -21.59
C PRO A 66 24.25 -3.96 -21.15
N ALA A 67 25.26 -4.56 -21.79
CA ALA A 67 25.78 -5.82 -21.35
C ALA A 67 26.04 -5.76 -19.83
N GLU A 68 25.28 -6.54 -19.10
CA GLU A 68 25.50 -7.16 -17.82
C GLU A 68 26.51 -6.52 -16.86
N LYS A 69 25.94 -5.73 -15.98
CA LYS A 69 25.98 -6.13 -14.57
C LYS A 69 24.65 -6.83 -14.33
N GLU A 70 24.69 -8.04 -13.78
CA GLU A 70 23.51 -8.80 -13.30
C GLU A 70 22.71 -7.94 -12.32
N GLU A 71 21.92 -7.00 -12.82
CA GLU A 71 20.76 -6.53 -12.11
C GLU A 71 19.69 -7.59 -12.34
N THR A 72 19.58 -8.47 -11.36
CA THR A 72 18.42 -9.34 -11.17
C THR A 72 17.20 -8.53 -11.53
N LYS A 73 16.51 -8.90 -12.61
CA LYS A 73 15.18 -8.38 -12.93
C LYS A 73 14.39 -8.47 -11.64
N MET A 74 14.04 -7.34 -11.05
CA MET A 74 13.19 -7.33 -9.86
C MET A 74 11.86 -7.91 -10.30
N ALA A 75 11.60 -9.15 -9.92
CA ALA A 75 10.30 -9.77 -10.09
C ALA A 75 9.27 -8.87 -9.41
N ASN A 76 8.18 -8.58 -10.10
CA ASN A 76 7.16 -7.65 -9.60
C ASN A 76 6.42 -8.20 -8.37
N ASN A 77 6.53 -9.52 -8.13
CA ASN A 77 5.93 -10.17 -6.98
C ASN A 77 6.76 -11.40 -6.56
N LEU A 78 6.51 -11.87 -5.35
CA LEU A 78 7.23 -12.99 -4.75
C LEU A 78 7.09 -14.30 -5.55
N GLY A 79 5.91 -14.54 -6.13
CA GLY A 79 5.66 -15.76 -6.91
C GLY A 79 6.48 -15.80 -8.20
N GLU A 80 6.58 -14.68 -8.92
CA GLU A 80 7.43 -14.57 -10.10
C GLU A 80 8.91 -14.74 -9.74
N PHE A 81 9.35 -14.12 -8.64
CA PHE A 81 10.71 -14.26 -8.16
C PHE A 81 11.06 -15.72 -7.81
N ALA A 82 10.18 -16.42 -7.10
CA ALA A 82 10.39 -17.82 -6.75
C ALA A 82 10.38 -18.72 -7.99
N ALA A 83 9.45 -18.48 -8.93
CA ALA A 83 9.38 -19.25 -10.18
C ALA A 83 10.60 -19.03 -11.08
N GLU A 84 11.09 -17.80 -11.20
CA GLU A 84 12.28 -17.47 -11.98
C GLU A 84 13.54 -18.08 -11.36
N TYR A 85 13.66 -18.04 -10.03
CA TYR A 85 14.76 -18.63 -9.30
C TYR A 85 14.82 -20.18 -9.48
N ILE A 86 13.67 -20.87 -9.39
CA ILE A 86 13.57 -22.31 -9.63
C ILE A 86 13.95 -22.65 -11.08
N LYS A 87 13.54 -21.82 -12.03
CA LYS A 87 13.80 -22.00 -13.45
C LYS A 87 15.28 -21.79 -13.82
N GLU A 88 15.96 -20.83 -13.16
CA GLU A 88 17.37 -20.51 -13.40
C GLU A 88 18.32 -21.56 -12.81
N LYS A 89 18.02 -22.06 -11.61
CA LYS A 89 18.88 -23.03 -10.90
C LYS A 89 18.69 -24.48 -11.35
N GLY A 90 17.67 -24.77 -12.16
CA GLY A 90 17.35 -26.14 -12.57
C GLY A 90 16.98 -27.03 -11.39
N ALA A 91 16.77 -28.32 -11.65
CA ALA A 91 16.33 -29.30 -10.65
C ALA A 91 17.38 -29.64 -9.56
N ASP A 92 18.51 -28.97 -9.49
CA ASP A 92 19.50 -29.15 -8.41
C ASP A 92 19.10 -28.42 -7.13
N ILE A 93 17.95 -28.76 -6.59
CA ILE A 93 17.43 -28.24 -5.32
C ILE A 93 18.01 -29.04 -4.13
N HIS A 94 19.31 -29.32 -4.17
CA HIS A 94 19.96 -30.08 -3.10
C HIS A 94 20.56 -29.20 -2.01
N GLU A 95 20.61 -27.89 -2.20
CA GLU A 95 21.12 -26.95 -1.20
C GLU A 95 19.98 -26.14 -0.56
N LYS A 96 20.06 -25.97 0.77
CA LYS A 96 19.22 -25.00 1.47
C LYS A 96 19.57 -23.59 1.00
N PHE A 97 18.68 -22.94 0.30
CA PHE A 97 18.87 -21.54 -0.04
C PHE A 97 17.87 -20.66 0.69
N ASN A 98 18.35 -19.53 1.09
CA ASN A 98 17.57 -18.53 1.79
C ASN A 98 17.39 -17.32 0.84
N ILE A 99 16.18 -17.12 0.37
CA ILE A 99 15.84 -15.99 -0.47
C ILE A 99 15.35 -14.87 0.43
N VAL A 100 16.17 -13.85 0.62
CA VAL A 100 15.72 -12.62 1.29
C VAL A 100 15.09 -11.74 0.23
N THR A 101 13.77 -11.64 0.25
CA THR A 101 13.03 -10.81 -0.69
C THR A 101 13.05 -9.35 -0.25
N PRO A 102 13.14 -8.39 -1.18
CA PRO A 102 12.91 -6.99 -0.86
C PRO A 102 11.47 -6.79 -0.35
N LEU A 103 11.24 -5.73 0.43
CA LEU A 103 9.90 -5.35 0.90
C LEU A 103 8.99 -5.11 -0.30
N PHE A 104 8.08 -6.02 -0.57
CA PHE A 104 7.07 -5.82 -1.60
C PHE A 104 6.02 -4.83 -1.08
N LYS A 105 5.78 -3.75 -1.83
CA LYS A 105 4.60 -2.90 -1.61
C LYS A 105 3.35 -3.77 -1.85
N SER A 106 2.33 -3.56 -1.01
CA SER A 106 1.00 -4.16 -1.18
C SER A 106 0.60 -4.15 -2.66
N ALA A 107 0.39 -5.33 -3.22
CA ALA A 107 0.05 -5.48 -4.62
C ALA A 107 -1.29 -4.77 -4.91
N ALA A 108 -1.30 -3.95 -5.95
CA ALA A 108 -2.53 -3.47 -6.55
C ALA A 108 -3.43 -4.66 -6.97
N PRO A 109 -4.75 -4.53 -7.00
CA PRO A 109 -5.63 -5.61 -7.40
C PRO A 109 -5.25 -6.13 -8.78
N MET A 110 -4.99 -7.43 -8.88
CA MET A 110 -4.62 -8.08 -10.13
C MET A 110 -5.78 -7.98 -11.13
N THR A 111 -5.55 -7.33 -12.25
CA THR A 111 -6.41 -7.42 -13.42
C THR A 111 -6.00 -8.64 -14.26
N ILE A 112 -6.97 -9.46 -14.60
CA ILE A 112 -6.79 -10.67 -15.42
C ILE A 112 -6.39 -10.25 -16.84
N PRO A 113 -5.26 -10.74 -17.39
CA PRO A 113 -4.95 -10.51 -18.81
C PRO A 113 -5.91 -11.29 -19.69
N SER A 114 -6.59 -10.60 -20.61
CA SER A 114 -7.51 -11.17 -21.58
C SER A 114 -6.77 -11.72 -22.78
N SER A 115 -6.14 -12.87 -22.72
CA SER A 115 -5.73 -13.58 -23.93
C SER A 115 -5.45 -15.06 -23.67
N ILE A 116 -6.48 -15.88 -23.68
CA ILE A 116 -6.32 -17.31 -23.96
C ILE A 116 -7.32 -17.66 -25.06
N SER A 117 -6.80 -17.76 -26.29
CA SER A 117 -7.57 -18.29 -27.41
C SER A 117 -7.15 -19.73 -27.67
N GLY A 118 -8.11 -20.63 -27.72
CA GLY A 118 -7.98 -21.87 -28.45
C GLY A 118 -8.44 -23.13 -27.75
N ALA A 119 -9.51 -23.68 -28.35
CA ALA A 119 -9.97 -25.06 -28.38
C ALA A 119 -11.00 -25.55 -27.36
N LEU A 120 -12.19 -25.70 -27.84
CA LEU A 120 -13.37 -26.61 -27.67
C LEU A 120 -13.77 -27.19 -26.31
N THR A 121 -13.03 -27.01 -25.25
CA THR A 121 -13.42 -27.01 -23.84
C THR A 121 -12.57 -25.96 -23.17
N ASP A 122 -13.14 -24.80 -22.88
CA ASP A 122 -12.49 -23.79 -22.09
C ASP A 122 -12.30 -24.32 -20.67
N PHE A 123 -11.18 -24.99 -20.44
CA PHE A 123 -10.70 -25.16 -19.08
C PHE A 123 -10.21 -23.80 -18.61
N ASP A 124 -10.99 -23.15 -17.77
CA ASP A 124 -10.54 -21.99 -17.04
C ASP A 124 -9.40 -22.44 -16.10
N LYS A 125 -8.15 -22.13 -16.49
CA LYS A 125 -6.96 -22.41 -15.68
C LYS A 125 -6.86 -21.49 -14.45
N ASN A 126 -7.81 -20.57 -14.29
CA ASN A 126 -7.83 -19.67 -13.16
C ASN A 126 -8.50 -20.33 -11.96
N ILE A 127 -7.78 -20.45 -10.87
CA ILE A 127 -8.35 -20.88 -9.60
C ILE A 127 -9.21 -19.73 -9.08
N VAL A 128 -10.53 -19.99 -8.91
CA VAL A 128 -11.42 -19.05 -8.22
C VAL A 128 -10.99 -18.97 -6.76
N LEU A 129 -10.33 -17.87 -6.40
CA LEU A 129 -9.86 -17.65 -5.04
C LEU A 129 -11.03 -17.30 -4.13
N GLN A 130 -10.98 -17.76 -2.88
CA GLN A 130 -11.92 -17.31 -1.86
C GLN A 130 -11.82 -15.80 -1.64
N PRO A 131 -12.94 -15.11 -1.34
CA PRO A 131 -12.93 -13.69 -1.00
C PRO A 131 -11.91 -13.38 0.09
N ARG A 132 -11.13 -12.31 -0.08
CA ARG A 132 -10.06 -11.93 0.83
C ARG A 132 -10.32 -10.53 1.37
N ARG A 133 -10.04 -10.31 2.66
CA ARG A 133 -10.07 -8.96 3.22
C ARG A 133 -8.90 -8.14 2.67
N GLN A 134 -9.11 -6.83 2.52
CA GLN A 134 -8.03 -5.92 2.25
C GLN A 134 -7.13 -5.78 3.49
N LEU A 135 -5.82 -5.82 3.28
CA LEU A 135 -4.82 -5.69 4.34
C LEU A 135 -4.30 -4.26 4.34
N MET A 136 -4.67 -3.48 5.35
CA MET A 136 -4.41 -2.03 5.40
C MET A 136 -3.92 -1.56 6.77
N ILE A 137 -3.97 -2.41 7.80
CA ILE A 137 -3.65 -2.00 9.17
C ILE A 137 -2.16 -1.79 9.37
N ALA A 138 -1.33 -2.66 8.77
CA ALA A 138 0.13 -2.55 8.88
C ALA A 138 0.67 -1.22 8.31
N ASP A 139 0.00 -0.68 7.29
CA ASP A 139 0.40 0.57 6.63
C ASP A 139 0.09 1.84 7.45
N LEU A 140 -0.69 1.71 8.53
CA LEU A 140 -0.98 2.82 9.43
C LEU A 140 0.20 3.13 10.35
N PHE A 141 0.95 2.11 10.74
CA PHE A 141 2.05 2.23 11.68
C PHE A 141 3.33 2.76 11.02
N GLY A 142 4.20 3.36 11.81
CA GLY A 142 5.57 3.62 11.40
C GLY A 142 6.31 2.31 11.07
N SER A 143 7.31 2.34 10.20
CA SER A 143 8.11 1.16 9.84
C SER A 143 9.57 1.41 10.17
N GLU A 144 10.20 0.47 10.89
CA GLU A 144 11.60 0.52 11.28
C GLU A 144 12.28 -0.83 11.01
N THR A 145 13.55 -0.77 10.64
CA THR A 145 14.35 -1.99 10.42
C THR A 145 15.50 -2.02 11.41
N ILE A 146 15.72 -3.17 12.04
CA ILE A 146 16.82 -3.38 12.99
C ILE A 146 17.68 -4.57 12.60
N SER A 147 18.94 -4.55 13.00
CA SER A 147 19.88 -5.67 12.81
C SER A 147 19.89 -6.66 14.00
N GLY A 148 19.48 -6.20 15.17
CA GLY A 148 19.39 -7.00 16.39
C GLY A 148 18.16 -7.91 16.46
N ASN A 149 17.98 -8.61 17.59
CA ASN A 149 16.79 -9.42 17.87
C ASN A 149 15.79 -8.72 18.80
N ALA A 150 16.13 -7.55 19.31
CA ALA A 150 15.30 -6.72 20.15
C ALA A 150 15.65 -5.25 19.94
N LEU A 151 14.68 -4.38 20.16
CA LEU A 151 14.86 -2.93 20.23
C LEU A 151 14.67 -2.48 21.67
N THR A 152 15.69 -1.82 22.23
CA THR A 152 15.59 -1.12 23.52
C THR A 152 15.51 0.37 23.26
N TYR A 153 14.49 1.01 23.80
CA TYR A 153 14.31 2.45 23.75
C TYR A 153 14.03 2.98 25.16
N TYR A 154 14.35 4.26 25.37
CA TYR A 154 14.14 4.91 26.65
C TYR A 154 12.85 5.73 26.60
N VAL A 155 12.04 5.59 27.63
CA VAL A 155 10.82 6.40 27.83
C VAL A 155 11.12 7.40 28.93
N GLU A 156 10.93 8.66 28.63
CA GLU A 156 11.09 9.76 29.58
C GLU A 156 10.15 9.58 30.76
N SER A 157 10.62 9.90 31.95
CA SER A 157 9.78 9.93 33.13
C SER A 157 8.83 11.14 33.08
N SER A 158 7.56 10.92 33.42
CA SER A 158 6.59 12.01 33.57
C SER A 158 6.82 12.85 34.82
N THR A 159 7.74 12.41 35.69
CA THR A 159 8.04 13.13 36.94
C THR A 159 8.97 14.29 36.63
N VAL A 160 8.47 15.49 36.79
CA VAL A 160 9.24 16.74 36.75
C VAL A 160 9.19 17.33 38.14
N GLU A 161 10.35 17.50 38.74
CA GLU A 161 10.49 18.18 40.03
C GLU A 161 10.92 19.64 39.79
N GLY A 162 10.32 20.57 40.53
CA GLY A 162 10.55 21.98 40.34
C GLY A 162 9.67 22.55 39.21
N GLY A 163 10.04 23.70 38.73
CA GLY A 163 9.25 24.32 37.65
C GLY A 163 9.88 25.60 37.09
N VAL A 164 9.41 26.01 35.93
CA VAL A 164 9.74 27.30 35.34
C VAL A 164 8.79 28.31 35.85
N SER A 165 9.29 29.39 36.47
CA SER A 165 8.47 30.51 36.98
C SER A 165 9.09 31.86 36.62
N THR A 166 8.27 32.92 36.72
CA THR A 166 8.76 34.27 36.63
C THR A 166 9.60 34.60 37.88
N VAL A 167 10.80 35.14 37.66
CA VAL A 167 11.75 35.47 38.72
C VAL A 167 11.94 36.98 38.74
N ALA A 168 11.82 37.58 39.95
CA ALA A 168 12.10 39.00 40.13
C ALA A 168 13.59 39.30 39.98
N GLU A 169 13.95 40.52 39.70
CA GLU A 169 15.35 40.95 39.61
C GLU A 169 16.10 40.67 40.93
N GLY A 170 17.21 39.91 40.82
CA GLY A 170 18.02 39.53 41.98
C GLY A 170 17.51 38.30 42.75
N ALA A 171 16.36 37.71 42.39
CA ALA A 171 15.86 36.48 43.03
C ALA A 171 16.50 35.20 42.45
N GLU A 172 16.57 34.16 43.27
CA GLU A 172 17.08 32.83 42.86
C GLU A 172 16.16 32.18 41.83
N LYS A 173 16.75 31.61 40.76
CA LYS A 173 16.02 30.88 39.74
C LYS A 173 15.61 29.50 40.26
N PRO A 174 14.39 29.02 40.00
CA PRO A 174 13.97 27.69 40.41
C PRO A 174 14.78 26.59 39.72
N LEU A 175 15.17 25.60 40.48
CA LEU A 175 15.79 24.39 39.95
C LEU A 175 14.68 23.50 39.40
N THR A 176 14.85 23.04 38.18
CA THR A 176 13.99 22.02 37.56
C THR A 176 14.81 20.74 37.38
N SER A 177 14.31 19.62 37.85
CA SER A 177 14.90 18.30 37.64
C SER A 177 13.95 17.41 36.84
N PHE A 178 14.51 16.50 36.08
CA PHE A 178 13.79 15.52 35.28
C PHE A 178 14.05 14.12 35.82
N GLY A 179 13.00 13.32 35.91
CA GLY A 179 13.16 11.92 36.37
C GLY A 179 13.97 11.09 35.37
N ASP A 180 14.60 10.05 35.88
CA ASP A 180 15.41 9.15 35.04
C ASP A 180 14.57 8.43 33.97
N PRO A 181 15.04 8.37 32.74
CA PRO A 181 14.34 7.66 31.68
C PRO A 181 14.35 6.14 31.94
N THR A 182 13.21 5.52 31.66
CA THR A 182 13.03 4.07 31.84
C THR A 182 13.26 3.33 30.54
N ALA A 183 14.13 2.32 30.55
CA ALA A 183 14.38 1.47 29.39
C ALA A 183 13.21 0.49 29.18
N LYS A 184 12.69 0.45 27.93
CA LYS A 184 11.74 -0.56 27.47
C LYS A 184 12.36 -1.36 26.34
N THR A 185 12.25 -2.69 26.43
CA THR A 185 12.78 -3.61 25.41
C THR A 185 11.63 -4.36 24.76
N VAL A 186 11.61 -4.34 23.42
CA VAL A 186 10.66 -5.08 22.60
C VAL A 186 11.44 -6.11 21.80
N SER A 187 11.17 -7.39 22.04
CA SER A 187 11.81 -8.51 21.35
C SER A 187 11.05 -8.87 20.07
N LEU A 188 11.80 -9.13 19.00
CA LEU A 188 11.21 -9.61 17.75
C LEU A 188 10.62 -11.01 17.94
N GLN A 189 9.45 -11.22 17.37
CA GLN A 189 8.82 -12.53 17.27
C GLN A 189 8.97 -13.08 15.86
N LYS A 190 9.15 -14.38 15.74
CA LYS A 190 9.19 -15.08 14.46
C LYS A 190 7.78 -15.53 14.11
N ILE A 191 7.26 -15.03 13.00
CA ILE A 191 6.01 -15.48 12.40
C ILE A 191 6.39 -16.35 11.22
N ALA A 192 5.94 -17.60 11.20
CA ALA A 192 6.28 -18.53 10.15
C ALA A 192 5.11 -19.46 9.83
N ALA A 193 5.04 -19.89 8.59
CA ALA A 193 4.14 -20.92 8.11
C ALA A 193 4.88 -21.81 7.11
N HIS A 194 4.47 -23.06 6.97
CA HIS A 194 4.96 -23.94 5.94
C HIS A 194 3.81 -24.68 5.26
N TYR A 195 4.02 -25.08 4.03
CA TYR A 195 3.14 -25.97 3.29
C TYR A 195 3.96 -26.86 2.36
N LYS A 196 3.38 -27.97 1.92
CA LYS A 196 4.03 -28.96 1.06
C LYS A 196 3.30 -29.03 -0.28
N GLU A 197 4.07 -29.13 -1.34
CA GLU A 197 3.59 -29.31 -2.71
C GLU A 197 4.34 -30.49 -3.36
N SER A 198 3.76 -31.13 -4.36
CA SER A 198 4.47 -32.16 -5.09
C SER A 198 5.46 -31.57 -6.09
N ASP A 199 6.55 -32.28 -6.32
CA ASP A 199 7.62 -31.88 -7.27
C ASP A 199 7.08 -31.69 -8.69
N GLU A 200 6.08 -32.53 -9.07
CA GLU A 200 5.40 -32.44 -10.35
C GLU A 200 4.63 -31.12 -10.56
N LEU A 201 4.15 -30.49 -9.47
CA LEU A 201 3.51 -29.16 -9.53
C LEU A 201 4.50 -28.03 -9.72
N ILE A 202 5.77 -28.24 -9.39
CA ILE A 202 6.82 -27.22 -9.53
C ILE A 202 7.27 -27.10 -10.98
N ASP A 203 7.16 -28.16 -11.75
CA ASP A 203 7.38 -28.10 -13.20
C ASP A 203 6.39 -27.14 -13.88
N ASP A 204 5.23 -26.86 -13.26
CA ASP A 204 4.30 -25.80 -13.66
C ASP A 204 4.57 -24.51 -12.85
N ALA A 205 5.70 -23.88 -13.13
CA ALA A 205 6.13 -22.64 -12.46
C ALA A 205 5.06 -21.51 -12.37
N PRO A 206 4.20 -21.27 -13.39
CA PRO A 206 3.12 -20.28 -13.29
C PRO A 206 2.09 -20.60 -12.21
N TRP A 207 1.77 -21.89 -12.01
CA TRP A 207 0.86 -22.30 -10.95
C TRP A 207 1.48 -22.11 -9.56
N LEU A 208 2.76 -22.48 -9.41
CA LEU A 208 3.50 -22.29 -8.16
C LEU A 208 3.59 -20.81 -7.80
N ALA A 209 3.91 -19.94 -8.75
CA ALA A 209 3.92 -18.49 -8.58
C ALA A 209 2.57 -17.97 -8.07
N SER A 210 1.48 -18.43 -8.69
CA SER A 210 0.13 -18.08 -8.26
C SER A 210 -0.19 -18.60 -6.85
N SER A 211 0.20 -19.83 -6.52
CA SER A 211 -0.03 -20.42 -5.20
C SER A 211 0.71 -19.69 -4.09
N ILE A 212 2.01 -19.43 -4.28
CA ILE A 212 2.84 -18.70 -3.31
C ILE A 212 2.27 -17.31 -3.10
N ASN A 213 2.05 -16.56 -4.19
CA ASN A 213 1.57 -15.19 -4.11
C ASN A 213 0.16 -15.10 -3.52
N ASN A 214 -0.73 -15.95 -3.97
CA ASN A 214 -2.15 -15.85 -3.61
C ASN A 214 -2.52 -16.51 -2.28
N ARG A 215 -1.79 -17.49 -1.82
CA ARG A 215 -2.08 -18.21 -0.57
C ARG A 215 -1.10 -17.90 0.53
N GLY A 216 0.17 -18.22 0.33
CA GLY A 216 1.19 -18.13 1.37
C GLY A 216 1.38 -16.72 1.88
N VAL A 217 1.64 -15.78 0.97
CA VAL A 217 1.87 -14.36 1.29
C VAL A 217 0.64 -13.74 1.95
N TYR A 218 -0.55 -13.98 1.38
CA TYR A 218 -1.79 -13.45 1.97
C TYR A 218 -2.04 -13.96 3.39
N LEU A 219 -1.89 -15.27 3.63
CA LEU A 219 -2.11 -15.83 4.96
C LEU A 219 -1.09 -15.30 5.96
N HIS A 220 0.16 -15.16 5.54
CA HIS A 220 1.21 -14.57 6.38
C HIS A 220 0.87 -13.12 6.75
N GLN A 221 0.58 -12.27 5.75
CA GLN A 221 0.24 -10.87 5.98
C GLN A 221 -1.05 -10.70 6.79
N LYS A 222 -2.05 -11.57 6.57
CA LYS A 222 -3.26 -11.59 7.39
C LYS A 222 -2.94 -11.85 8.87
N TYR A 223 -2.07 -12.82 9.13
CA TYR A 223 -1.65 -13.12 10.50
C TYR A 223 -0.84 -11.97 11.12
N VAL A 224 0.01 -11.31 10.33
CA VAL A 224 0.74 -10.12 10.77
C VAL A 224 -0.23 -9.03 11.22
N GLU A 225 -1.29 -8.73 10.46
CA GLU A 225 -2.29 -7.74 10.87
C GLU A 225 -3.02 -8.15 12.17
N ASP A 226 -3.44 -9.42 12.27
CA ASP A 226 -4.09 -9.94 13.48
C ASP A 226 -3.14 -9.84 14.69
N PHE A 227 -1.86 -10.13 14.50
CA PHE A 227 -0.82 -9.98 15.51
C PHE A 227 -0.62 -8.52 15.94
N LEU A 228 -0.58 -7.57 15.01
CA LEU A 228 -0.43 -6.15 15.31
C LEU A 228 -1.61 -5.62 16.14
N VAL A 229 -2.84 -5.97 15.76
CA VAL A 229 -4.05 -5.59 16.52
C VAL A 229 -4.07 -6.20 17.90
N THR A 230 -3.69 -7.48 18.03
CA THR A 230 -3.63 -8.19 19.31
C THR A 230 -2.58 -7.57 20.22
N THR A 231 -1.40 -7.27 19.69
CA THR A 231 -0.32 -6.63 20.45
C THR A 231 -0.70 -5.22 20.90
N LEU A 232 -1.32 -4.44 20.01
CA LEU A 232 -1.85 -3.11 20.37
C LEU A 232 -2.88 -3.23 21.47
N SER A 233 -3.85 -4.14 21.33
CA SER A 233 -4.91 -4.36 22.34
C SER A 233 -4.37 -4.76 23.71
N GLY A 234 -3.27 -5.52 23.76
CA GLY A 234 -2.61 -5.98 24.98
C GLY A 234 -1.61 -4.99 25.59
N THR A 235 -1.37 -3.86 24.95
CA THR A 235 -0.40 -2.88 25.45
C THR A 235 -0.93 -2.18 26.70
N SER A 236 -0.13 -2.18 27.76
CA SER A 236 -0.46 -1.46 29.00
C SER A 236 -0.36 0.05 28.79
N GLY A 237 -1.26 0.80 29.43
CA GLY A 237 -1.30 2.27 29.33
C GLY A 237 -2.09 2.79 28.14
N LEU A 238 -2.79 1.94 27.40
CA LEU A 238 -3.77 2.32 26.40
C LEU A 238 -4.97 2.97 27.10
N SER A 239 -5.43 4.11 26.59
CA SER A 239 -6.69 4.70 27.07
C SER A 239 -7.87 3.85 26.58
N THR A 240 -8.89 3.70 27.44
CA THR A 240 -10.10 2.93 27.09
C THR A 240 -11.33 3.80 27.24
N SER A 241 -12.28 3.62 26.33
CA SER A 241 -13.59 4.28 26.36
C SER A 241 -14.69 3.26 26.16
N SER A 242 -15.79 3.40 26.89
CA SER A 242 -17.00 2.59 26.69
C SER A 242 -18.04 3.30 25.80
N ASP A 243 -17.77 4.51 25.35
CA ASP A 243 -18.66 5.32 24.50
C ASP A 243 -18.48 4.92 23.04
N ALA A 244 -19.17 3.87 22.61
CA ALA A 244 -19.12 3.32 21.26
C ALA A 244 -20.05 4.09 20.29
N THR A 245 -19.99 5.41 20.29
CA THR A 245 -20.77 6.30 19.41
C THR A 245 -19.87 7.13 18.51
N ALA A 246 -20.45 7.83 17.53
CA ALA A 246 -19.71 8.79 16.72
C ALA A 246 -19.09 9.90 17.57
N ASP A 247 -19.82 10.37 18.59
CA ASP A 247 -19.32 11.37 19.54
C ASP A 247 -18.22 10.80 20.43
N GLY A 248 -18.33 9.51 20.80
CA GLY A 248 -17.30 8.80 21.54
C GLY A 248 -15.97 8.71 20.77
N ILE A 249 -16.03 8.57 19.44
CA ILE A 249 -14.85 8.66 18.58
C ILE A 249 -14.23 10.04 18.64
N PHE A 250 -15.02 11.11 18.59
CA PHE A 250 -14.51 12.46 18.68
C PHE A 250 -13.89 12.76 20.06
N LYS A 251 -14.54 12.28 21.14
CA LYS A 251 -13.97 12.36 22.50
C LYS A 251 -12.63 11.62 22.60
N ALA A 252 -12.52 10.44 21.92
CA ALA A 252 -11.25 9.71 21.88
C ALA A 252 -10.15 10.52 21.19
N MET A 253 -10.45 11.22 20.10
CA MET A 253 -9.49 12.14 19.44
C MET A 253 -9.01 13.24 20.38
N THR A 254 -9.93 13.85 21.12
CA THR A 254 -9.61 14.90 22.10
C THR A 254 -8.74 14.34 23.24
N THR A 255 -9.08 13.16 23.76
CA THR A 255 -8.27 12.47 24.79
C THR A 255 -6.84 12.21 24.34
N ILE A 256 -6.65 11.79 23.09
CA ILE A 256 -5.30 11.59 22.52
C ILE A 256 -4.53 12.91 22.51
N GLN A 257 -5.17 13.97 22.05
CA GLN A 257 -4.54 15.29 21.98
C GLN A 257 -4.21 15.85 23.36
N GLU A 258 -5.08 15.66 24.35
CA GLU A 258 -4.83 16.06 25.74
C GLU A 258 -3.69 15.29 26.38
N ASN A 259 -3.63 13.95 26.15
CA ASN A 259 -2.63 13.09 26.77
C ASN A 259 -1.24 13.22 26.15
N THR A 260 -1.15 13.46 24.85
CA THR A 260 0.12 13.36 24.10
C THR A 260 0.46 14.62 23.29
N GLY A 261 -0.48 15.50 23.05
CA GLY A 261 -0.34 16.60 22.11
C GLY A 261 -0.40 16.18 20.64
N PHE A 262 -0.57 14.88 20.34
CA PHE A 262 -0.65 14.37 18.96
C PHE A 262 -2.08 14.45 18.45
N ALA A 263 -2.22 14.74 17.15
CA ALA A 263 -3.49 14.57 16.47
C ALA A 263 -3.67 13.09 16.06
N ALA A 264 -4.87 12.54 16.27
CA ALA A 264 -5.22 11.25 15.75
C ALA A 264 -5.14 11.27 14.20
N ASP A 265 -4.64 10.21 13.58
CA ASP A 265 -4.46 10.08 12.12
C ASP A 265 -5.38 9.03 11.49
N ALA A 266 -5.80 8.04 12.26
CA ALA A 266 -6.64 6.98 11.74
C ALA A 266 -7.58 6.37 12.80
N ILE A 267 -8.59 5.66 12.29
CA ILE A 267 -9.47 4.79 13.06
C ILE A 267 -9.50 3.40 12.41
N VAL A 268 -9.42 2.36 13.22
CA VAL A 268 -9.58 0.96 12.81
C VAL A 268 -10.84 0.41 13.47
N ILE A 269 -11.78 -0.07 12.68
CA ILE A 269 -13.10 -0.49 13.14
C ILE A 269 -13.56 -1.77 12.42
N SER A 270 -14.44 -2.55 13.06
CA SER A 270 -15.03 -3.73 12.44
C SER A 270 -16.04 -3.35 11.34
N PRO A 271 -16.22 -4.18 10.28
CA PRO A 271 -17.21 -3.93 9.25
C PRO A 271 -18.63 -3.78 9.79
N ALA A 272 -19.00 -4.61 10.78
CA ALA A 272 -20.32 -4.58 11.38
C ALA A 272 -20.60 -3.30 12.15
N ASP A 273 -19.61 -2.79 12.88
CA ASP A 273 -19.77 -1.56 13.65
C ASP A 273 -19.70 -0.31 12.78
N TYR A 274 -18.87 -0.34 11.74
CA TYR A 274 -18.86 0.71 10.72
C TYR A 274 -20.22 0.83 10.02
N GLN A 275 -20.83 -0.33 9.67
CA GLN A 275 -22.19 -0.36 9.11
C GLN A 275 -23.20 0.28 10.04
N LYS A 276 -23.17 -0.02 11.35
CA LYS A 276 -24.08 0.56 12.34
C LYS A 276 -23.92 2.09 12.40
N LEU A 277 -22.68 2.59 12.48
CA LEU A 277 -22.44 4.03 12.48
C LEU A 277 -22.94 4.70 11.20
N ARG A 278 -22.75 4.06 10.05
CA ARG A 278 -23.16 4.60 8.75
C ARG A 278 -24.68 4.64 8.59
N LEU A 279 -25.37 3.67 9.15
CA LEU A 279 -26.83 3.57 9.09
C LEU A 279 -27.54 4.22 10.28
N ALA A 280 -26.80 4.84 11.20
CA ALA A 280 -27.37 5.52 12.35
C ALA A 280 -28.32 6.65 11.92
N LYS A 281 -29.50 6.69 12.56
CA LYS A 281 -30.56 7.66 12.29
C LYS A 281 -30.86 8.48 13.54
N ASP A 282 -31.38 9.66 13.32
CA ASP A 282 -31.98 10.45 14.39
C ASP A 282 -33.37 9.94 14.78
N ASN A 283 -33.98 10.54 15.80
CA ASN A 283 -35.32 10.19 16.25
C ASN A 283 -36.43 10.45 15.19
N ASN A 284 -36.12 11.20 14.14
CA ASN A 284 -37.01 11.48 13.02
C ASN A 284 -36.80 10.53 11.83
N GLY A 285 -35.88 9.54 11.97
CA GLY A 285 -35.56 8.58 10.92
C GLY A 285 -34.61 9.09 9.85
N GLN A 286 -33.98 10.26 10.03
CA GLN A 286 -32.99 10.80 9.11
C GLN A 286 -31.62 10.23 9.41
N TYR A 287 -30.86 9.88 8.36
CA TYR A 287 -29.49 9.39 8.51
C TYR A 287 -28.54 10.51 8.90
N TYR A 288 -27.74 10.31 9.94
CA TYR A 288 -26.68 11.25 10.31
C TYR A 288 -25.64 11.42 9.20
N GLY A 289 -25.37 10.36 8.44
CA GLY A 289 -24.41 10.35 7.34
C GLY A 289 -24.94 10.81 5.97
N GLY A 290 -26.10 11.46 5.91
CA GLY A 290 -26.63 12.04 4.66
C GLY A 290 -27.41 11.07 3.76
N GLY A 291 -27.64 9.80 4.17
CA GLY A 291 -28.47 8.85 3.43
C GLY A 291 -27.84 8.24 2.17
N TYR A 292 -28.67 7.64 1.32
CA TYR A 292 -28.22 6.91 0.13
C TYR A 292 -27.67 7.80 -0.98
N PHE A 293 -28.11 9.06 -1.04
CA PHE A 293 -27.81 10.00 -2.11
C PHE A 293 -27.07 11.22 -1.58
N TYR A 294 -26.04 11.00 -0.77
CA TYR A 294 -25.20 12.09 -0.30
C TYR A 294 -24.24 12.54 -1.41
N GLY A 295 -24.53 13.72 -1.98
CA GLY A 295 -23.78 14.35 -3.06
C GLY A 295 -24.70 14.88 -4.15
N GLU A 296 -24.28 15.92 -4.87
CA GLU A 296 -24.97 16.38 -6.09
C GLU A 296 -25.04 15.25 -7.12
N TYR A 297 -26.18 15.11 -7.76
CA TYR A 297 -26.42 14.15 -8.84
C TYR A 297 -25.28 14.24 -9.87
N GLY A 298 -24.42 13.23 -9.93
CA GLY A 298 -23.40 13.08 -10.97
C GLY A 298 -21.95 13.36 -10.58
N GLN A 299 -21.62 13.75 -9.37
CA GLN A 299 -20.23 14.11 -8.98
C GLN A 299 -19.58 13.22 -7.92
N SER A 300 -20.22 12.23 -7.38
CA SER A 300 -19.60 11.40 -6.36
C SER A 300 -19.30 10.01 -6.88
N GLY A 301 -18.02 9.76 -7.08
CA GLY A 301 -17.51 8.41 -6.87
C GLY A 301 -17.98 7.98 -5.47
N ILE A 302 -18.62 6.82 -5.36
CA ILE A 302 -18.99 6.23 -4.08
C ILE A 302 -17.70 6.05 -3.30
N ALA A 303 -17.46 6.90 -2.28
CA ALA A 303 -16.38 6.67 -1.35
C ALA A 303 -16.72 5.36 -0.62
N GLU A 304 -15.98 4.31 -0.95
CA GLU A 304 -16.20 2.97 -0.43
C GLU A 304 -16.17 2.95 1.10
N GLN A 305 -15.32 3.79 1.68
CA GLN A 305 -15.18 3.98 3.12
C GLN A 305 -15.01 5.47 3.46
N PRO A 306 -16.10 6.23 3.60
CA PRO A 306 -15.97 7.63 3.97
C PRO A 306 -15.32 7.82 5.35
N PRO A 307 -14.50 8.86 5.50
CA PRO A 307 -13.81 9.14 6.75
C PRO A 307 -14.80 9.50 7.86
N ILE A 308 -14.55 8.99 9.07
CA ILE A 308 -15.27 9.37 10.27
C ILE A 308 -14.50 10.56 10.90
N TRP A 309 -15.17 11.68 11.10
CA TRP A 309 -14.57 12.91 11.64
C TRP A 309 -13.29 13.38 10.90
N GLY A 310 -13.19 13.07 9.61
CA GLY A 310 -12.02 13.41 8.80
C GLY A 310 -10.81 12.46 8.99
N LEU A 311 -10.91 11.46 9.86
CA LEU A 311 -9.87 10.45 10.06
C LEU A 311 -9.87 9.40 8.94
N ARG A 312 -8.69 8.96 8.54
CA ARG A 312 -8.57 7.77 7.69
C ARG A 312 -9.23 6.58 8.38
N THR A 313 -10.35 6.12 7.82
CA THR A 313 -11.11 4.99 8.38
C THR A 313 -10.66 3.69 7.71
N VAL A 314 -10.17 2.74 8.50
CA VAL A 314 -9.80 1.39 8.05
C VAL A 314 -10.80 0.40 8.61
N VAL A 315 -11.58 -0.19 7.72
CA VAL A 315 -12.58 -1.20 8.07
C VAL A 315 -11.96 -2.57 7.88
N SER A 316 -11.75 -3.31 8.97
CA SER A 316 -11.10 -4.61 8.92
C SER A 316 -11.73 -5.61 9.88
N SER A 317 -11.88 -6.85 9.41
CA SER A 317 -12.32 -7.97 10.26
C SER A 317 -11.24 -8.50 11.23
N ALA A 318 -10.05 -7.87 11.24
CA ALA A 318 -9.04 -8.12 12.27
C ALA A 318 -9.49 -7.58 13.64
N VAL A 319 -10.38 -6.58 13.64
CA VAL A 319 -10.94 -6.01 14.86
C VAL A 319 -12.28 -6.66 15.17
N SER A 320 -12.43 -7.12 16.40
CA SER A 320 -13.67 -7.75 16.86
C SER A 320 -14.82 -6.75 16.88
N THR A 321 -16.03 -7.22 16.59
CA THR A 321 -17.25 -6.41 16.72
C THR A 321 -17.38 -5.87 18.13
N GLY A 322 -17.80 -4.61 18.27
CA GLY A 322 -17.87 -3.91 19.54
C GLY A 322 -16.54 -3.28 19.98
N THR A 323 -15.53 -3.29 19.09
CA THR A 323 -14.24 -2.66 19.38
C THR A 323 -13.82 -1.75 18.23
N ALA A 324 -13.27 -0.59 18.57
CA ALA A 324 -12.60 0.30 17.61
C ALA A 324 -11.33 0.88 18.24
N TYR A 325 -10.35 1.17 17.41
CA TYR A 325 -9.10 1.82 17.82
C TYR A 325 -8.99 3.16 17.11
N VAL A 326 -8.88 4.23 17.89
CA VAL A 326 -8.57 5.57 17.41
C VAL A 326 -7.17 5.92 17.87
N GLY A 327 -6.33 6.46 17.00
CA GLY A 327 -4.96 6.75 17.40
C GLY A 327 -4.17 7.60 16.41
N ALA A 328 -3.01 8.04 16.88
CA ALA A 328 -1.92 8.57 16.08
C ALA A 328 -0.99 7.40 15.71
N PHE A 329 -1.42 6.53 14.82
CA PHE A 329 -0.76 5.25 14.51
C PHE A 329 0.67 5.43 14.04
N LYS A 330 0.91 6.39 13.15
CA LYS A 330 2.22 6.63 12.55
C LYS A 330 3.27 7.11 13.56
N LEU A 331 2.85 7.93 14.53
CA LEU A 331 3.75 8.50 15.53
C LEU A 331 3.77 7.66 16.81
N GLY A 332 2.64 7.08 17.20
CA GLY A 332 2.47 6.37 18.47
C GLY A 332 3.11 4.99 18.51
N ALA A 333 3.21 4.32 17.36
CA ALA A 333 3.78 2.99 17.28
C ALA A 333 4.49 2.73 15.95
N SER A 334 5.46 1.82 15.98
CA SER A 334 6.19 1.39 14.79
C SER A 334 6.30 -0.13 14.72
N VAL A 335 6.14 -0.67 13.51
CA VAL A 335 6.42 -2.06 13.21
C VAL A 335 7.92 -2.20 12.96
N ILE A 336 8.56 -2.97 13.82
CA ILE A 336 9.99 -3.23 13.76
C ILE A 336 10.20 -4.56 13.06
N ARG A 337 11.06 -4.57 12.04
CA ARG A 337 11.38 -5.76 11.26
C ARG A 337 12.88 -6.03 11.25
N LYS A 338 13.24 -7.31 11.19
CA LYS A 338 14.61 -7.74 10.91
C LYS A 338 14.65 -8.42 9.55
N GLY A 339 15.17 -7.72 8.55
CA GLY A 339 15.09 -8.14 7.17
C GLY A 339 13.65 -8.02 6.62
N GLY A 340 13.36 -8.75 5.57
CA GLY A 340 12.03 -8.89 4.99
C GLY A 340 11.40 -10.25 5.30
N MET A 341 10.30 -10.54 4.64
CA MET A 341 9.72 -11.86 4.59
C MET A 341 10.67 -12.78 3.80
N ALA A 342 11.06 -13.90 4.39
CA ALA A 342 11.92 -14.90 3.76
C ALA A 342 11.08 -16.10 3.33
N VAL A 343 11.36 -16.62 2.12
CA VAL A 343 10.76 -17.85 1.61
C VAL A 343 11.88 -18.86 1.40
N ASN A 344 11.79 -19.98 2.09
CA ASN A 344 12.73 -21.08 1.99
C ASN A 344 12.04 -22.27 1.35
N ILE A 345 12.67 -22.87 0.36
CA ILE A 345 12.14 -24.01 -0.38
C ILE A 345 13.15 -25.15 -0.22
N ALA A 346 12.69 -26.32 0.18
CA ALA A 346 13.55 -27.50 0.35
C ALA A 346 12.76 -28.79 0.15
N ASN A 347 13.41 -29.81 -0.40
CA ASN A 347 12.87 -31.17 -0.55
C ASN A 347 13.51 -32.19 0.40
N GLN A 348 14.34 -31.73 1.34
CA GLN A 348 15.10 -32.58 2.26
C GLN A 348 14.47 -32.71 3.64
N ASN A 349 13.18 -32.34 3.81
CA ASN A 349 12.51 -32.40 5.07
C ASN A 349 11.80 -33.75 5.24
N GLU A 350 12.08 -34.48 6.33
CA GLU A 350 11.46 -35.76 6.66
C GLU A 350 11.49 -36.75 5.45
N ASP A 351 10.32 -37.19 4.99
CA ASP A 351 10.12 -38.12 3.88
C ASP A 351 9.92 -37.41 2.53
N ASP A 352 10.12 -36.10 2.44
CA ASP A 352 9.76 -35.31 1.25
C ASP A 352 10.52 -35.81 0.02
N PHE A 353 11.81 -36.15 0.16
CA PHE A 353 12.63 -36.70 -0.92
C PHE A 353 12.09 -38.03 -1.47
N ILE A 354 11.59 -38.90 -0.59
CA ILE A 354 11.07 -40.23 -1.00
C ILE A 354 9.70 -40.11 -1.65
N LYS A 355 8.94 -39.03 -1.27
CA LYS A 355 7.56 -38.81 -1.72
C LYS A 355 7.46 -37.82 -2.86
N ASN A 356 8.56 -37.33 -3.41
CA ASN A 356 8.61 -36.24 -4.40
C ASN A 356 7.82 -35.02 -3.94
N MET A 357 8.04 -34.59 -2.67
CA MET A 357 7.41 -33.44 -2.09
C MET A 357 8.42 -32.32 -1.85
N ILE A 358 7.96 -31.09 -1.94
CA ILE A 358 8.73 -29.89 -1.63
C ILE A 358 8.04 -29.15 -0.50
N THR A 359 8.81 -28.79 0.53
CA THR A 359 8.35 -27.98 1.64
C THR A 359 8.74 -26.51 1.39
N ILE A 360 7.75 -25.65 1.40
CA ILE A 360 7.90 -24.20 1.28
C ILE A 360 7.62 -23.56 2.64
N VAL A 361 8.59 -22.81 3.17
CA VAL A 361 8.52 -22.12 4.46
C VAL A 361 8.52 -20.62 4.21
N ILE A 362 7.50 -19.93 4.70
CA ILE A 362 7.42 -18.46 4.69
C ILE A 362 7.64 -17.99 6.13
N GLU A 363 8.61 -17.10 6.34
CA GLU A 363 8.91 -16.59 7.67
C GLU A 363 9.30 -15.11 7.67
N GLU A 364 8.95 -14.43 8.76
CA GLU A 364 9.32 -13.04 9.02
C GLU A 364 9.60 -12.85 10.52
N ARG A 365 10.49 -11.91 10.84
CA ARG A 365 10.73 -11.49 12.22
C ARG A 365 10.30 -10.06 12.39
N LEU A 366 9.27 -9.85 13.21
CA LEU A 366 8.74 -8.53 13.48
C LEU A 366 8.26 -8.37 14.93
N ALA A 367 8.07 -7.14 15.33
CA ALA A 367 7.41 -6.76 16.58
C ALA A 367 6.71 -5.40 16.40
N LEU A 368 5.74 -5.11 17.25
CA LEU A 368 5.14 -3.79 17.37
C LEU A 368 5.72 -3.07 18.58
N ALA A 369 6.41 -1.95 18.37
CA ALA A 369 6.85 -1.08 19.45
C ALA A 369 5.84 0.05 19.63
N VAL A 370 5.05 0.01 20.68
CA VAL A 370 4.14 1.10 21.07
C VAL A 370 4.90 2.04 21.98
N ARG A 371 5.41 3.14 21.40
CA ARG A 371 6.21 4.14 22.13
C ARG A 371 5.36 5.03 23.01
N TYR A 372 4.20 5.42 22.49
CA TYR A 372 3.24 6.31 23.16
C TYR A 372 1.89 5.61 23.32
N PRO A 373 1.68 4.80 24.37
CA PRO A 373 0.40 4.10 24.59
C PRO A 373 -0.78 5.09 24.71
N GLY A 374 -0.57 6.26 25.30
CA GLY A 374 -1.59 7.32 25.39
C GLY A 374 -2.00 7.95 24.06
N ALA A 375 -1.26 7.68 22.98
CA ALA A 375 -1.62 8.08 21.62
C ALA A 375 -2.71 7.18 20.99
N PHE A 376 -3.22 6.20 21.74
CA PHE A 376 -4.26 5.29 21.28
C PHE A 376 -5.39 5.22 22.30
N VAL A 377 -6.61 5.16 21.79
CA VAL A 377 -7.82 4.90 22.57
C VAL A 377 -8.51 3.67 22.02
N LYS A 378 -8.73 2.69 22.87
CA LYS A 378 -9.56 1.52 22.59
C LYS A 378 -10.99 1.82 23.00
N ILE A 379 -11.89 1.88 22.07
CA ILE A 379 -13.33 2.01 22.31
C ILE A 379 -13.91 0.61 22.37
N THR A 380 -14.64 0.31 23.44
CA THR A 380 -15.32 -0.99 23.62
C THR A 380 -16.78 -0.75 23.98
N GLY A 381 -17.70 -1.42 23.30
CA GLY A 381 -19.12 -1.28 23.56
C GLY A 381 -19.99 -1.68 22.38
N THR A 382 -21.28 -1.48 22.52
CA THR A 382 -22.24 -1.73 21.44
C THR A 382 -22.46 -0.45 20.66
N PHE A 383 -22.00 -0.43 19.41
CA PHE A 383 -22.30 0.69 18.52
C PHE A 383 -23.79 0.79 18.25
N PRO A 384 -24.35 2.01 18.09
CA PRO A 384 -25.78 2.24 17.95
C PRO A 384 -26.36 1.42 16.80
N SER A 385 -27.50 0.76 17.08
CA SER A 385 -28.26 0.06 16.05
C SER A 385 -28.95 1.04 15.11
N PRO A 386 -29.14 0.71 13.82
CA PRO A 386 -29.89 1.54 12.88
C PRO A 386 -31.32 1.90 13.34
N ASP A 387 -31.90 1.08 14.21
CA ASP A 387 -33.30 1.17 14.66
C ASP A 387 -33.49 2.04 15.92
N GLY A 388 -32.48 2.78 16.37
CA GLY A 388 -32.60 3.68 17.52
C GLY A 388 -32.81 3.00 18.87
N SER A 389 -32.81 1.67 18.93
CA SER A 389 -32.94 0.93 20.18
C SER A 389 -31.60 0.88 20.91
N SER A 390 -31.32 1.85 21.77
CA SER A 390 -30.33 1.69 22.83
C SER A 390 -30.86 0.60 23.77
N SER A 391 -30.28 -0.60 23.70
CA SER A 391 -30.46 -1.59 24.76
C SER A 391 -29.72 -1.09 26.01
N THR A 392 -30.35 -0.23 26.77
CA THR A 392 -30.02 -0.03 28.18
C THR A 392 -30.39 -1.33 28.91
N THR A 393 -29.45 -2.24 29.00
CA THR A 393 -29.50 -3.29 30.01
C THR A 393 -29.18 -2.60 31.35
N SER A 394 -30.25 -2.46 32.13
CA SER A 394 -30.24 -2.14 33.55
C SER A 394 -29.45 -3.19 34.35
#